data_11b07efe39b6d430452461fc79de2559
#
_entry.id   11b07efe39b6d430452461fc79de2559
#
_cell.length_a   1.000
_cell.length_b   1.000
_cell.length_c   1.000
_cell.angle_alpha   90.00
_cell.angle_beta   90.00
_cell.angle_gamma   90.00
#
_symmetry.space_group_name_H-M   'P 1'
#
loop_
_entity.id
_entity.type
_entity.pdbx_description
1 polymer ?
#
loop_
_entity_poly.entity_id
_entity_poly.type
_entity_poly.pdbx_seq_one_letter_code
_entity_poly.pdbx_strand_id
1 'polypeptide(L)'
;VYRPGGSALNAGQVGSARAAQYIAANRRGRCLDIKEFEKAAFDSIASSIGFAAAVTEKEEDNIQPLWDNAAKRMSLYGAAIRGEKIRNAVEQVKAELDSLNSRAKVMGSHNLHLAFRLRDMLISQYVYLSAMLDYISNSGKSRGSALYTDLNGAKPYESLPDTFTFTLDDGSRGNLIQEITYEGGECKIKWRKARPIPEDDSFFENVWRSYRENKNIY
;
A
#
# COMPACT_ATOMS: atom_id res chain seq x y z
N VAL A 1 -2.27 7.21 19.07
CA VAL A 1 -0.82 6.95 19.01
C VAL A 1 -0.08 8.25 19.21
N TYR A 2 0.77 8.32 20.26
CA TYR A 2 1.59 9.50 20.54
C TYR A 2 2.73 9.60 19.53
N ARG A 3 2.88 10.76 18.91
CA ARG A 3 3.98 11.05 18.01
C ARG A 3 4.85 12.15 18.64
N PRO A 4 6.09 11.85 19.06
CA PRO A 4 6.99 12.86 19.62
C PRO A 4 7.30 13.94 18.61
N GLY A 5 7.42 15.20 19.07
CA GLY A 5 7.82 16.32 18.24
C GLY A 5 9.21 16.10 17.63
N GLY A 6 9.46 16.64 16.45
CA GLY A 6 10.74 16.53 15.73
C GLY A 6 11.00 15.19 15.04
N SER A 7 10.25 14.13 15.36
CA SER A 7 10.46 12.81 14.78
C SER A 7 10.33 12.78 13.25
N ALA A 8 9.46 13.61 12.67
CA ALA A 8 9.27 13.67 11.21
C ALA A 8 10.50 14.22 10.50
N LEU A 9 11.09 15.30 11.02
CA LEU A 9 12.30 15.90 10.43
C LEU A 9 13.49 14.95 10.55
N ASN A 10 13.71 14.38 11.74
CA ASN A 10 14.80 13.43 11.97
C ASN A 10 14.65 12.16 11.11
N ALA A 11 13.45 11.62 11.00
CA ALA A 11 13.19 10.46 10.14
C ALA A 11 13.48 10.78 8.67
N GLY A 12 13.10 11.98 8.19
CA GLY A 12 13.41 12.44 6.83
C GLY A 12 14.92 12.56 6.59
N GLN A 13 15.64 13.21 7.49
CA GLN A 13 17.10 13.39 7.37
C GLN A 13 17.85 12.06 7.42
N VAL A 14 17.56 11.21 8.40
CA VAL A 14 18.19 9.89 8.53
C VAL A 14 17.86 9.02 7.33
N GLY A 15 16.60 8.99 6.90
CA GLY A 15 16.16 8.24 5.73
C GLY A 15 16.88 8.68 4.45
N SER A 16 17.00 9.99 4.23
CA SER A 16 17.73 10.54 3.07
C SER A 16 19.21 10.20 3.09
N ALA A 17 19.87 10.35 4.24
CA ALA A 17 21.27 9.98 4.39
C ALA A 17 21.51 8.49 4.13
N ARG A 18 20.64 7.62 4.68
CA ARG A 18 20.70 6.17 4.45
C ARG A 18 20.47 5.80 2.99
N ALA A 19 19.49 6.44 2.32
CA ALA A 19 19.25 6.23 0.89
C ALA A 19 20.47 6.63 0.05
N ALA A 20 21.07 7.78 0.34
CA ALA A 20 22.28 8.22 -0.36
C ALA A 20 23.46 7.24 -0.16
N GLN A 21 23.69 6.76 1.06
CA GLN A 21 24.71 5.77 1.35
C GLN A 21 24.46 4.45 0.61
N TYR A 22 23.20 3.99 0.58
CA TYR A 22 22.82 2.77 -0.14
C TYR A 22 23.08 2.90 -1.64
N ILE A 23 22.67 4.02 -2.24
CA ILE A 23 22.92 4.30 -3.66
C ILE A 23 24.42 4.32 -3.95
N ALA A 24 25.20 5.04 -3.13
CA ALA A 24 26.63 5.12 -3.30
C ALA A 24 27.34 3.75 -3.19
N ALA A 25 26.85 2.86 -2.32
CA ALA A 25 27.43 1.53 -2.15
C ALA A 25 27.01 0.52 -3.22
N ASN A 26 25.78 0.60 -3.71
CA ASN A 26 25.17 -0.45 -4.54
C ASN A 26 24.91 -0.05 -5.99
N ARG A 27 25.02 1.25 -6.33
CA ARG A 27 24.72 1.78 -7.67
C ARG A 27 25.96 2.42 -8.30
N ARG A 28 27.12 1.75 -8.22
CA ARG A 28 28.40 2.23 -8.79
C ARG A 28 28.57 1.88 -10.27
N GLY A 29 27.56 1.28 -10.88
CA GLY A 29 27.60 0.89 -12.28
C GLY A 29 27.60 2.08 -13.23
N ARG A 30 27.96 1.82 -14.49
CA ARG A 30 27.83 2.77 -15.60
C ARG A 30 26.36 3.18 -15.75
N CYS A 31 26.10 4.45 -15.95
CA CYS A 31 24.79 4.90 -16.41
C CYS A 31 24.48 4.26 -17.78
N LEU A 32 23.24 3.85 -17.98
CA LEU A 32 22.77 3.40 -19.28
C LEU A 32 22.95 4.52 -20.31
N ASP A 33 23.33 4.17 -21.53
CA ASP A 33 23.20 5.11 -22.64
C ASP A 33 21.72 5.31 -23.01
N ILE A 34 21.45 6.29 -23.87
CA ILE A 34 20.07 6.66 -24.24
C ILE A 34 19.30 5.46 -24.82
N LYS A 35 19.92 4.67 -25.68
CA LYS A 35 19.26 3.52 -26.33
C LYS A 35 19.00 2.38 -25.35
N GLU A 36 19.94 2.12 -24.45
CA GLU A 36 19.78 1.14 -23.38
C GLU A 36 18.64 1.57 -22.42
N PHE A 37 18.59 2.87 -22.08
CA PHE A 37 17.53 3.42 -21.25
C PHE A 37 16.17 3.36 -21.94
N GLU A 38 16.07 3.78 -23.21
CA GLU A 38 14.85 3.70 -24.01
C GLU A 38 14.30 2.27 -24.04
N LYS A 39 15.17 1.29 -24.30
CA LYS A 39 14.79 -0.13 -24.30
C LYS A 39 14.30 -0.60 -22.92
N ALA A 40 14.97 -0.21 -21.84
CA ALA A 40 14.62 -0.62 -20.49
C ALA A 40 13.33 0.05 -19.98
N ALA A 41 13.04 1.27 -20.43
CA ALA A 41 11.90 2.06 -20.01
C ALA A 41 10.67 1.93 -20.95
N PHE A 42 10.84 1.33 -22.13
CA PHE A 42 9.84 1.35 -23.20
C PHE A 42 8.45 0.89 -22.74
N ASP A 43 8.36 -0.27 -22.11
CA ASP A 43 7.06 -0.83 -21.70
C ASP A 43 6.35 0.05 -20.67
N SER A 44 7.10 0.63 -19.75
CA SER A 44 6.55 1.53 -18.72
C SER A 44 6.04 2.84 -19.33
N ILE A 45 6.82 3.40 -20.27
CA ILE A 45 6.44 4.64 -20.99
C ILE A 45 5.24 4.37 -21.90
N ALA A 46 5.27 3.28 -22.67
CA ALA A 46 4.19 2.89 -23.57
C ALA A 46 2.88 2.64 -22.80
N SER A 47 2.94 1.97 -21.66
CA SER A 47 1.78 1.75 -20.77
C SER A 47 1.19 3.08 -20.28
N SER A 48 2.04 4.03 -19.87
CA SER A 48 1.58 5.33 -19.38
C SER A 48 0.95 6.17 -20.50
N ILE A 49 1.56 6.19 -21.68
CA ILE A 49 1.01 6.88 -22.87
C ILE A 49 -0.30 6.21 -23.30
N GLY A 50 -0.35 4.88 -23.33
CA GLY A 50 -1.56 4.14 -23.69
C GLY A 50 -2.73 4.43 -22.73
N PHE A 51 -2.45 4.50 -21.42
CA PHE A 51 -3.45 4.93 -20.44
C PHE A 51 -3.92 6.36 -20.71
N ALA A 52 -2.99 7.31 -20.89
CA ALA A 52 -3.34 8.69 -21.18
C ALA A 52 -4.22 8.82 -22.44
N ALA A 53 -3.85 8.16 -23.53
CA ALA A 53 -4.64 8.15 -24.76
C ALA A 53 -6.05 7.57 -24.51
N ALA A 54 -6.14 6.42 -23.88
CA ALA A 54 -7.43 5.75 -23.63
C ALA A 54 -8.42 6.60 -22.84
N VAL A 55 -7.95 7.41 -21.87
CA VAL A 55 -8.82 8.22 -21.02
C VAL A 55 -9.13 9.60 -21.59
N THR A 56 -8.28 10.15 -22.49
CA THR A 56 -8.45 11.52 -23.04
C THR A 56 -9.26 11.58 -24.35
N GLU A 57 -9.45 10.47 -25.04
CA GLU A 57 -10.27 10.37 -26.27
C GLU A 57 -11.78 10.37 -25.95
N LYS A 58 -12.24 11.27 -25.08
CA LYS A 58 -13.64 11.29 -24.61
C LYS A 58 -14.21 12.71 -24.65
N GLU A 59 -15.51 12.79 -24.85
CA GLU A 59 -16.25 14.05 -24.85
C GLU A 59 -16.78 14.47 -23.47
N GLU A 60 -16.52 13.63 -22.44
CA GLU A 60 -17.02 13.80 -21.09
C GLU A 60 -15.88 13.68 -20.06
N ASP A 61 -16.08 14.25 -18.88
CA ASP A 61 -15.23 14.04 -17.70
C ASP A 61 -16.03 13.36 -16.59
N ASN A 62 -15.52 12.23 -16.07
CA ASN A 62 -16.15 11.48 -14.98
C ASN A 62 -15.18 11.14 -13.84
N ILE A 63 -14.03 11.78 -13.77
CA ILE A 63 -13.01 11.46 -12.76
C ILE A 63 -13.53 11.72 -11.36
N GLN A 64 -14.24 12.82 -11.12
CA GLN A 64 -14.73 13.15 -9.78
C GLN A 64 -15.70 12.10 -9.21
N PRO A 65 -16.75 11.65 -9.93
CA PRO A 65 -17.60 10.55 -9.46
C PRO A 65 -16.84 9.24 -9.16
N LEU A 66 -15.84 8.88 -9.96
CA LEU A 66 -15.01 7.69 -9.72
C LEU A 66 -14.15 7.86 -8.47
N TRP A 67 -13.61 9.06 -8.28
CA TRP A 67 -12.85 9.42 -7.08
C TRP A 67 -13.70 9.34 -5.81
N ASP A 68 -14.90 9.90 -5.85
CA ASP A 68 -15.83 9.91 -4.72
C ASP A 68 -16.24 8.48 -4.33
N ASN A 69 -16.48 7.60 -5.30
CA ASN A 69 -16.74 6.19 -5.06
C ASN A 69 -15.56 5.48 -4.38
N ALA A 70 -14.35 5.74 -4.85
CA ALA A 70 -13.13 5.18 -4.25
C ALA A 70 -12.92 5.72 -2.83
N ALA A 71 -13.11 7.02 -2.59
CA ALA A 71 -13.00 7.63 -1.27
C ALA A 71 -14.04 7.06 -0.29
N LYS A 72 -15.30 6.92 -0.75
CA LYS A 72 -16.38 6.30 0.05
C LYS A 72 -16.05 4.86 0.44
N ARG A 73 -15.49 4.07 -0.47
CA ARG A 73 -15.05 2.70 -0.17
C ARG A 73 -14.03 2.68 0.97
N MET A 74 -13.01 3.52 0.92
CA MET A 74 -12.01 3.56 1.99
C MET A 74 -12.57 4.11 3.30
N SER A 75 -13.51 5.03 3.27
CA SER A 75 -14.21 5.48 4.48
C SER A 75 -15.00 4.36 5.16
N LEU A 76 -15.54 3.42 4.37
CA LEU A 76 -16.28 2.27 4.91
C LEU A 76 -15.37 1.17 5.46
N TYR A 77 -14.18 0.97 4.86
CA TYR A 77 -13.31 -0.19 5.16
C TYR A 77 -11.94 0.20 5.74
N GLY A 78 -11.58 1.48 5.75
CA GLY A 78 -10.24 1.92 6.14
C GLY A 78 -10.00 2.07 7.63
N ALA A 79 -11.04 2.16 8.47
CA ALA A 79 -10.90 2.41 9.91
C ALA A 79 -11.61 1.36 10.79
N ALA A 80 -12.90 1.11 10.59
CA ALA A 80 -13.65 0.06 11.29
C ALA A 80 -14.17 -0.93 10.25
N ILE A 81 -13.48 -2.04 10.08
CA ILE A 81 -13.69 -2.96 8.98
C ILE A 81 -14.68 -4.03 9.40
N ARG A 82 -15.73 -4.21 8.61
CA ARG A 82 -16.58 -5.39 8.69
C ARG A 82 -15.91 -6.51 7.92
N GLY A 83 -15.30 -7.45 8.64
CA GLY A 83 -14.48 -8.52 8.08
C GLY A 83 -15.17 -9.29 6.94
N GLU A 84 -16.47 -9.58 7.09
CA GLU A 84 -17.27 -10.30 6.10
C GLU A 84 -17.48 -9.57 4.78
N LYS A 85 -17.30 -8.23 4.76
CA LYS A 85 -17.52 -7.39 3.56
C LYS A 85 -16.25 -6.97 2.85
N ILE A 86 -15.09 -7.17 3.46
CA ILE A 86 -13.83 -6.71 2.88
C ILE A 86 -13.48 -7.45 1.58
N ARG A 87 -13.88 -8.72 1.44
CA ARG A 87 -13.71 -9.48 0.20
C ARG A 87 -14.38 -8.79 -0.99
N ASN A 88 -15.64 -8.39 -0.80
CA ASN A 88 -16.38 -7.68 -1.85
C ASN A 88 -15.72 -6.34 -2.22
N ALA A 89 -15.12 -5.64 -1.25
CA ALA A 89 -14.41 -4.39 -1.50
C ALA A 89 -13.13 -4.63 -2.31
N VAL A 90 -12.38 -5.72 -2.05
CA VAL A 90 -11.22 -6.14 -2.84
C VAL A 90 -11.63 -6.46 -4.28
N GLU A 91 -12.69 -7.23 -4.47
CA GLU A 91 -13.19 -7.58 -5.79
C GLU A 91 -13.66 -6.36 -6.58
N GLN A 92 -14.36 -5.43 -5.93
CA GLN A 92 -14.80 -4.19 -6.54
C GLN A 92 -13.63 -3.32 -7.00
N VAL A 93 -12.64 -3.08 -6.15
CA VAL A 93 -11.50 -2.24 -6.53
C VAL A 93 -10.66 -2.89 -7.63
N LYS A 94 -10.53 -4.23 -7.63
CA LYS A 94 -9.84 -4.96 -8.71
C LYS A 94 -10.58 -4.79 -10.04
N ALA A 95 -11.89 -4.97 -10.05
CA ALA A 95 -12.70 -4.78 -11.25
C ALA A 95 -12.65 -3.33 -11.76
N GLU A 96 -12.60 -2.35 -10.86
CA GLU A 96 -12.43 -0.94 -11.23
C GLU A 96 -11.07 -0.66 -11.85
N LEU A 97 -9.99 -1.24 -11.30
CA LEU A 97 -8.64 -1.14 -11.88
C LEU A 97 -8.57 -1.75 -13.28
N ASP A 98 -9.08 -2.97 -13.42
CA ASP A 98 -9.04 -3.71 -14.68
C ASP A 98 -9.84 -3.01 -15.80
N SER A 99 -10.90 -2.30 -15.43
CA SER A 99 -11.75 -1.57 -16.36
C SER A 99 -11.41 -0.07 -16.48
N LEU A 100 -10.42 0.44 -15.75
CA LEU A 100 -10.19 1.89 -15.63
C LEU A 100 -9.93 2.58 -16.97
N ASN A 101 -9.15 1.95 -17.86
CA ASN A 101 -8.84 2.49 -19.19
C ASN A 101 -10.09 2.75 -20.04
N SER A 102 -11.13 1.93 -19.88
CA SER A 102 -12.39 2.08 -20.62
C SER A 102 -13.41 2.95 -19.91
N ARG A 103 -13.37 2.99 -18.58
CA ARG A 103 -14.36 3.71 -17.75
C ARG A 103 -13.99 5.15 -17.45
N ALA A 104 -12.71 5.42 -17.22
CA ALA A 104 -12.27 6.79 -16.93
C ALA A 104 -12.36 7.64 -18.20
N LYS A 105 -12.91 8.84 -18.06
CA LYS A 105 -13.10 9.79 -19.16
C LYS A 105 -12.57 11.14 -18.71
N VAL A 106 -11.73 11.73 -19.54
CA VAL A 106 -11.19 13.08 -19.34
C VAL A 106 -11.34 13.87 -20.63
N MET A 107 -11.92 15.04 -20.54
CA MET A 107 -12.04 15.96 -21.65
C MET A 107 -10.74 16.75 -21.81
N GLY A 108 -9.94 16.36 -22.80
CA GLY A 108 -8.63 16.96 -23.06
C GLY A 108 -7.58 16.67 -21.98
N SER A 109 -6.49 17.43 -21.99
CA SER A 109 -5.34 17.19 -21.09
C SER A 109 -5.49 17.83 -19.70
N HIS A 110 -6.46 18.70 -19.50
CA HIS A 110 -6.57 19.52 -18.29
C HIS A 110 -6.67 18.68 -17.00
N ASN A 111 -7.53 17.67 -17.00
CA ASN A 111 -7.75 16.79 -15.83
C ASN A 111 -6.99 15.46 -15.93
N LEU A 112 -6.10 15.29 -16.91
CA LEU A 112 -5.36 14.03 -17.11
C LEU A 112 -4.57 13.61 -15.87
N HIS A 113 -3.98 14.56 -15.16
CA HIS A 113 -3.26 14.28 -13.92
C HIS A 113 -4.17 13.66 -12.82
N LEU A 114 -5.47 14.00 -12.79
CA LEU A 114 -6.43 13.40 -11.85
C LEU A 114 -6.72 11.94 -12.22
N ALA A 115 -6.73 11.59 -13.50
CA ALA A 115 -6.89 10.20 -13.94
C ALA A 115 -5.71 9.32 -13.47
N PHE A 116 -4.47 9.81 -13.58
CA PHE A 116 -3.29 9.12 -13.04
C PHE A 116 -3.36 8.98 -11.52
N ARG A 117 -3.72 10.03 -10.80
CA ARG A 117 -3.89 9.98 -9.35
C ARG A 117 -5.01 9.02 -8.93
N LEU A 118 -6.11 8.95 -9.68
CA LEU A 118 -7.19 7.98 -9.44
C LEU A 118 -6.65 6.55 -9.59
N ARG A 119 -5.89 6.27 -10.65
CA ARG A 119 -5.25 4.97 -10.85
C ARG A 119 -4.35 4.59 -9.67
N ASP A 120 -3.48 5.49 -9.23
CA ASP A 120 -2.57 5.25 -8.12
C ASP A 120 -3.33 5.04 -6.79
N MET A 121 -4.43 5.78 -6.60
CA MET A 121 -5.32 5.59 -5.44
C MET A 121 -6.00 4.23 -5.47
N LEU A 122 -6.50 3.78 -6.61
CA LEU A 122 -7.12 2.46 -6.75
C LEU A 122 -6.11 1.33 -6.53
N ILE A 123 -4.88 1.45 -7.05
CA ILE A 123 -3.79 0.51 -6.76
C ILE A 123 -3.52 0.45 -5.25
N SER A 124 -3.40 1.60 -4.61
CA SER A 124 -3.18 1.68 -3.17
C SER A 124 -4.32 1.03 -2.38
N GLN A 125 -5.57 1.28 -2.77
CA GLN A 125 -6.74 0.64 -2.15
C GLN A 125 -6.70 -0.88 -2.32
N TYR A 126 -6.39 -1.36 -3.51
CA TYR A 126 -6.30 -2.79 -3.80
C TYR A 126 -5.24 -3.46 -2.92
N VAL A 127 -4.06 -2.84 -2.81
CA VAL A 127 -2.97 -3.32 -1.95
C VAL A 127 -3.39 -3.36 -0.48
N TYR A 128 -3.91 -2.26 0.06
CA TYR A 128 -4.30 -2.21 1.47
C TYR A 128 -5.45 -3.17 1.80
N LEU A 129 -6.50 -3.19 0.99
CA LEU A 129 -7.64 -4.07 1.23
C LEU A 129 -7.28 -5.54 1.08
N SER A 130 -6.38 -5.90 0.14
CA SER A 130 -5.86 -7.26 -0.01
C SER A 130 -5.04 -7.67 1.21
N ALA A 131 -4.18 -6.79 1.72
CA ALA A 131 -3.42 -7.04 2.95
C ALA A 131 -4.34 -7.26 4.16
N MET A 132 -5.38 -6.44 4.29
CA MET A 132 -6.38 -6.57 5.36
C MET A 132 -7.17 -7.86 5.24
N LEU A 133 -7.61 -8.23 4.03
CA LEU A 133 -8.33 -9.48 3.78
C LEU A 133 -7.45 -10.70 4.12
N ASP A 134 -6.19 -10.71 3.71
CA ASP A 134 -5.26 -11.78 4.04
C ASP A 134 -5.04 -11.88 5.56
N TYR A 135 -4.85 -10.74 6.24
CA TYR A 135 -4.69 -10.70 7.69
C TYR A 135 -5.88 -11.34 8.41
N ILE A 136 -7.11 -10.95 8.06
CA ILE A 136 -8.34 -11.49 8.67
C ILE A 136 -8.51 -12.97 8.32
N SER A 137 -8.29 -13.35 7.07
CA SER A 137 -8.43 -14.75 6.60
C SER A 137 -7.43 -15.71 7.27
N ASN A 138 -6.31 -15.17 7.75
CA ASN A 138 -5.30 -15.90 8.52
C ASN A 138 -5.47 -15.73 10.04
N SER A 139 -6.70 -15.61 10.52
CA SER A 139 -7.05 -15.48 11.95
C SER A 139 -6.50 -14.21 12.61
N GLY A 140 -6.27 -13.16 11.84
CA GLY A 140 -5.92 -11.84 12.38
C GLY A 140 -7.09 -11.26 13.17
N LYS A 141 -6.78 -10.64 14.31
CA LYS A 141 -7.74 -10.07 15.25
C LYS A 141 -7.53 -8.57 15.40
N SER A 142 -8.47 -7.88 16.02
CA SER A 142 -8.39 -6.43 16.23
C SER A 142 -7.24 -6.04 17.12
N ARG A 143 -6.38 -5.11 16.65
CA ARG A 143 -5.24 -4.58 17.40
C ARG A 143 -4.90 -3.14 17.02
N GLY A 144 -4.44 -2.36 17.97
CA GLY A 144 -4.03 -0.98 17.73
C GLY A 144 -5.14 -0.16 17.09
N SER A 145 -4.90 0.41 15.91
CA SER A 145 -5.87 1.17 15.13
C SER A 145 -6.64 0.33 14.09
N ALA A 146 -6.33 -0.97 13.99
CA ALA A 146 -6.99 -1.89 13.08
C ALA A 146 -8.12 -2.64 13.81
N LEU A 147 -9.34 -2.18 13.63
CA LEU A 147 -10.54 -2.79 14.21
C LEU A 147 -11.29 -3.56 13.13
N TYR A 148 -11.47 -4.86 13.36
CA TYR A 148 -12.21 -5.77 12.49
C TYR A 148 -13.44 -6.26 13.24
N THR A 149 -14.63 -5.96 12.74
CA THR A 149 -15.86 -6.48 13.34
C THR A 149 -15.92 -8.00 13.19
N ASP A 150 -16.29 -8.66 14.27
CA ASP A 150 -16.41 -10.11 14.36
C ASP A 150 -17.69 -10.45 15.09
N LEU A 151 -18.58 -11.22 14.47
CA LEU A 151 -19.87 -11.62 15.06
C LEU A 151 -19.71 -12.46 16.34
N ASN A 152 -18.57 -13.15 16.49
CA ASN A 152 -18.23 -13.93 17.68
C ASN A 152 -17.48 -13.11 18.74
N GLY A 153 -17.24 -11.84 18.47
CA GLY A 153 -16.54 -10.93 19.37
C GLY A 153 -17.42 -10.36 20.47
N ALA A 154 -16.81 -9.57 21.35
CA ALA A 154 -17.50 -8.85 22.41
C ALA A 154 -17.63 -7.36 22.07
N LYS A 155 -18.70 -6.72 22.59
CA LYS A 155 -18.83 -5.26 22.57
C LYS A 155 -17.87 -4.65 23.60
N PRO A 156 -16.98 -3.73 23.21
CA PRO A 156 -16.11 -3.06 24.18
C PRO A 156 -16.85 -2.09 25.11
N TYR A 157 -18.01 -1.58 24.68
CA TYR A 157 -18.90 -0.70 25.45
C TYR A 157 -20.36 -1.02 25.14
N GLU A 158 -21.21 -1.06 26.15
CA GLU A 158 -22.63 -1.37 26.01
C GLU A 158 -23.40 -0.39 25.10
N SER A 159 -22.97 0.89 25.10
CA SER A 159 -23.57 1.95 24.31
C SER A 159 -23.32 1.84 22.80
N LEU A 160 -22.43 0.95 22.36
CA LEU A 160 -22.18 0.75 20.93
C LEU A 160 -23.29 -0.08 20.28
N PRO A 161 -23.53 0.11 18.97
CA PRO A 161 -24.42 -0.75 18.21
C PRO A 161 -24.01 -2.24 18.30
N ASP A 162 -24.96 -3.16 18.22
CA ASP A 162 -24.72 -4.60 18.34
C ASP A 162 -23.82 -5.17 17.22
N THR A 163 -23.66 -4.44 16.13
CA THR A 163 -22.75 -4.78 15.04
C THR A 163 -21.28 -4.43 15.32
N PHE A 164 -21.00 -3.75 16.44
CA PHE A 164 -19.65 -3.34 16.87
C PHE A 164 -19.09 -4.32 17.90
N THR A 165 -18.95 -5.56 17.48
CA THR A 165 -18.28 -6.61 18.25
C THR A 165 -16.90 -6.89 17.68
N PHE A 166 -15.92 -7.16 18.54
CA PHE A 166 -14.52 -7.34 18.18
C PHE A 166 -13.90 -8.49 18.96
N THR A 167 -13.03 -9.25 18.32
CA THR A 167 -12.12 -10.16 18.99
C THR A 167 -10.75 -9.51 19.05
N LEU A 168 -10.23 -9.30 20.26
CA LEU A 168 -8.93 -8.65 20.45
C LEU A 168 -7.78 -9.59 20.13
N ASP A 169 -6.71 -9.00 19.60
CA ASP A 169 -5.47 -9.71 19.31
C ASP A 169 -4.84 -10.26 20.61
N ASP A 170 -4.46 -11.52 20.58
CA ASP A 170 -3.83 -12.23 21.68
C ASP A 170 -2.29 -12.21 21.64
N GLY A 171 -1.73 -11.47 20.68
CA GLY A 171 -0.29 -11.37 20.49
C GLY A 171 0.35 -12.57 19.77
N SER A 172 -0.42 -13.59 19.41
CA SER A 172 0.09 -14.81 18.76
C SER A 172 0.83 -14.56 17.45
N ARG A 173 0.53 -13.45 16.78
CA ARG A 173 1.18 -13.01 15.54
C ARG A 173 2.20 -11.88 15.72
N GLY A 174 2.52 -11.53 16.96
CA GLY A 174 3.41 -10.40 17.29
C GLY A 174 4.83 -10.51 16.71
N ASN A 175 5.27 -11.72 16.39
CA ASN A 175 6.57 -12.00 15.79
C ASN A 175 6.53 -12.17 14.26
N LEU A 176 5.41 -11.83 13.61
CA LEU A 176 5.24 -11.94 12.17
C LEU A 176 5.11 -10.56 11.52
N ILE A 177 5.65 -10.43 10.32
CA ILE A 177 5.51 -9.27 9.44
C ILE A 177 4.86 -9.74 8.15
N GLN A 178 3.75 -9.08 7.79
CA GLN A 178 3.12 -9.24 6.49
C GLN A 178 3.80 -8.29 5.49
N GLU A 179 4.16 -8.81 4.35
CA GLU A 179 4.70 -8.06 3.23
C GLU A 179 3.80 -8.27 2.02
N ILE A 180 3.50 -7.19 1.31
CA ILE A 180 2.71 -7.22 0.09
C ILE A 180 3.43 -6.48 -1.02
N THR A 181 3.45 -7.07 -2.22
CA THR A 181 3.93 -6.45 -3.45
C THR A 181 2.81 -6.45 -4.48
N TYR A 182 2.81 -5.44 -5.34
CA TYR A 182 1.89 -5.32 -6.48
C TYR A 182 2.70 -5.42 -7.76
N GLU A 183 2.47 -6.49 -8.52
CA GLU A 183 3.19 -6.77 -9.76
C GLU A 183 2.26 -7.39 -10.79
N GLY A 184 2.30 -6.91 -12.03
CA GLY A 184 1.48 -7.44 -13.12
C GLY A 184 -0.03 -7.35 -12.88
N GLY A 185 -0.50 -6.35 -12.12
CA GLY A 185 -1.90 -6.18 -11.80
C GLY A 185 -2.39 -7.00 -10.60
N GLU A 186 -1.52 -7.78 -9.95
CA GLU A 186 -1.88 -8.68 -8.85
C GLU A 186 -1.09 -8.39 -7.58
N CYS A 187 -1.72 -8.64 -6.42
CA CYS A 187 -1.08 -8.57 -5.12
C CYS A 187 -0.48 -9.92 -4.74
N LYS A 188 0.80 -9.92 -4.34
CA LYS A 188 1.49 -11.08 -3.78
C LYS A 188 1.77 -10.81 -2.31
N ILE A 189 1.28 -11.69 -1.44
CA ILE A 189 1.40 -11.53 0.02
C ILE A 189 2.25 -12.67 0.57
N LYS A 190 3.18 -12.32 1.45
CA LYS A 190 3.98 -13.28 2.20
C LYS A 190 4.10 -12.84 3.66
N TRP A 191 4.32 -13.83 4.53
CA TRP A 191 4.57 -13.62 5.93
C TRP A 191 5.97 -14.07 6.27
N ARG A 192 6.67 -13.30 7.07
CA ARG A 192 7.96 -13.67 7.60
C ARG A 192 8.06 -13.37 9.09
N LYS A 193 8.99 -14.02 9.76
CA LYS A 193 9.28 -13.72 11.17
C LYS A 193 9.90 -12.32 11.28
N ALA A 194 9.50 -11.59 12.30
CA ALA A 194 10.20 -10.39 12.71
C ALA A 194 11.60 -10.77 13.20
N ARG A 195 12.59 -9.95 12.85
CA ARG A 195 13.92 -10.11 13.44
C ARG A 195 13.85 -9.69 14.92
N PRO A 196 14.36 -10.52 15.86
CA PRO A 196 14.52 -10.05 17.22
C PRO A 196 15.52 -8.89 17.26
N ILE A 197 15.25 -7.90 18.09
CA ILE A 197 16.18 -6.81 18.38
C ILE A 197 17.13 -7.33 19.46
N PRO A 198 18.44 -7.52 19.17
CA PRO A 198 19.39 -7.92 20.21
C PRO A 198 19.64 -6.77 21.17
N GLU A 199 20.10 -7.11 22.39
CA GLU A 199 20.51 -6.16 23.43
C GLU A 199 21.91 -5.58 23.17
N ASP A 200 22.16 -5.17 21.95
CA ASP A 200 23.45 -4.62 21.50
C ASP A 200 23.25 -3.19 21.03
N ASP A 201 23.94 -2.26 21.64
CA ASP A 201 23.86 -0.82 21.34
C ASP A 201 24.24 -0.50 19.87
N SER A 202 25.06 -1.34 19.26
CA SER A 202 25.48 -1.21 17.86
C SER A 202 24.57 -1.90 16.84
N PHE A 203 23.47 -2.52 17.28
CA PHE A 203 22.59 -3.32 16.43
C PHE A 203 22.14 -2.60 15.17
N PHE A 204 21.61 -1.39 15.28
CA PHE A 204 21.09 -0.66 14.11
C PHE A 204 22.19 -0.34 13.10
N GLU A 205 23.37 0.05 13.55
CA GLU A 205 24.50 0.36 12.68
C GLU A 205 25.05 -0.90 12.00
N ASN A 206 25.12 -2.01 12.70
CA ASN A 206 25.57 -3.28 12.16
C ASN A 206 24.58 -3.83 11.13
N VAL A 207 23.27 -3.78 11.40
CA VAL A 207 22.23 -4.17 10.46
C VAL A 207 22.27 -3.30 9.21
N TRP A 208 22.39 -1.98 9.39
CA TRP A 208 22.47 -1.06 8.27
C TRP A 208 23.69 -1.31 7.40
N ARG A 209 24.86 -1.55 8.00
CA ARG A 209 26.08 -1.90 7.30
C ARG A 209 25.90 -3.19 6.50
N SER A 210 25.39 -4.22 7.13
CA SER A 210 25.12 -5.52 6.49
C SER A 210 24.17 -5.39 5.30
N TYR A 211 23.10 -4.61 5.45
CA TYR A 211 22.17 -4.35 4.35
C TYR A 211 22.81 -3.60 3.19
N ARG A 212 23.57 -2.55 3.49
CA ARG A 212 24.23 -1.73 2.48
C ARG A 212 25.25 -2.53 1.66
N GLU A 213 26.04 -3.37 2.34
CA GLU A 213 27.15 -4.09 1.73
C GLU A 213 26.72 -5.42 1.09
N ASN A 214 25.84 -6.14 1.74
CA ASN A 214 25.46 -7.52 1.41
C ASN A 214 24.00 -7.67 1.00
N LYS A 215 23.18 -6.60 1.04
CA LYS A 215 21.72 -6.62 0.87
C LYS A 215 21.02 -7.58 1.84
N ASN A 216 21.64 -7.85 2.96
CA ASN A 216 21.15 -8.78 3.97
C ASN A 216 20.60 -8.02 5.17
N ILE A 217 19.29 -8.01 5.31
CA ILE A 217 18.57 -7.41 6.45
C ILE A 217 18.02 -8.44 7.41
N TYR A 218 18.30 -9.71 7.18
CA TYR A 218 17.80 -10.83 7.99
C TYR A 218 18.93 -11.72 8.46
#